data_48fdf5a0a66b65a6f7ee78dd48462926
#
_entry.id   48fdf5a0a66b65a6f7ee78dd48462926
#
_cell.length_a   1.000
_cell.length_b   1.000
_cell.length_c   1.000
_cell.angle_alpha   90.00
_cell.angle_beta   90.00
_cell.angle_gamma   90.00
#
_symmetry.space_group_name_H-M   'P 1'
#
loop_
_entity.id
_entity.type
_entity.pdbx_description
1 polymer ?
#
loop_
_entity_poly.entity_id
_entity_poly.type
_entity_poly.pdbx_seq_one_letter_code
_entity_poly.pdbx_strand_id
1 'polypeptide(L)'
;MTIQHDIAWENWSGAQKSIPKSFIQPKNLEQLMEVVQSQPKIRMVGAGHSFSPLAKTTDTLVSLDHLKGILDIDVERCQSTVQAGTRLFDLGEKLASFDQALINQGDIDRQSLAGSIATGTHGTGLELPCLSALVTGFELLTAQGELIQCSAEQNSEIFQAGRVSLGSLGVLTHVQLQNRPMYKLKEQTRLCPLKEVMQNIQQWQYEHRHIEFWAFSHADQVILKTLDETEDNLQPRKEQCLDDDVLLKFCAELTRFFPPLNPWLQKLLGVFVKPSMSVDWSSRIFPSARNTKFNEMEYQIPLQHGMNCLEEILHTLRRHKVPMFFPLEYRLVRGDDIWLSPFYQQDSASISVHQFYKQDYQVIFKLVEPIFLKYGGRPHWGKLHSLNARQLQNVYPKWQDFLNIRQDLDPQQKWLSPELQQLLIE
;
A
#
# COMPACT_ATOMS: atom_id res chain seq x y z
N MET A 1 18.21 15.96 -17.58
CA MET A 1 17.80 16.20 -16.18
C MET A 1 16.84 17.39 -16.15
N THR A 2 15.70 17.26 -15.49
CA THR A 2 14.80 18.39 -15.21
C THR A 2 15.00 18.78 -13.76
N ILE A 3 15.21 20.08 -13.50
CA ILE A 3 15.39 20.63 -12.14
C ILE A 3 14.40 21.77 -11.98
N GLN A 4 13.67 21.76 -10.89
CA GLN A 4 12.73 22.82 -10.50
C GLN A 4 13.03 23.22 -9.05
N HIS A 5 12.93 24.49 -8.73
CA HIS A 5 13.21 25.02 -7.40
C HIS A 5 11.96 25.53 -6.70
N ASP A 6 11.89 25.37 -5.37
CA ASP A 6 10.85 25.89 -4.50
C ASP A 6 9.42 25.52 -4.93
N ILE A 7 9.23 24.29 -5.49
CA ILE A 7 7.94 23.79 -5.89
C ILE A 7 7.21 23.20 -4.69
N ALA A 8 5.97 23.63 -4.48
CA ALA A 8 5.11 23.01 -3.50
C ALA A 8 4.80 21.56 -3.89
N TRP A 9 5.15 20.63 -3.03
CA TRP A 9 4.80 19.22 -3.16
C TRP A 9 3.72 18.85 -2.14
N GLU A 10 2.76 18.08 -2.56
CA GLU A 10 1.78 17.44 -1.67
C GLU A 10 1.56 15.98 -2.08
N ASN A 11 1.24 15.13 -1.09
CA ASN A 11 0.83 13.76 -1.35
C ASN A 11 -0.61 13.71 -1.88
N TRP A 12 -1.05 12.52 -2.35
CA TRP A 12 -2.37 12.34 -2.95
C TRP A 12 -3.53 12.82 -2.06
N SER A 13 -3.49 12.56 -0.76
CA SER A 13 -4.55 13.00 0.16
C SER A 13 -4.52 14.51 0.47
N GLY A 14 -3.39 15.17 0.24
CA GLY A 14 -3.14 16.56 0.61
C GLY A 14 -2.79 16.78 2.10
N ALA A 15 -2.63 15.70 2.88
CA ALA A 15 -2.28 15.79 4.30
C ALA A 15 -0.78 16.04 4.54
N GLN A 16 0.08 15.60 3.61
CA GLN A 16 1.52 15.83 3.68
C GLN A 16 1.93 16.86 2.63
N LYS A 17 2.61 17.90 3.09
CA LYS A 17 3.05 19.03 2.23
C LYS A 17 4.47 19.45 2.59
N SER A 18 5.25 19.84 1.59
CA SER A 18 6.58 20.43 1.76
C SER A 18 6.92 21.33 0.58
N ILE A 19 7.96 22.14 0.75
CA ILE A 19 8.58 22.94 -0.31
C ILE A 19 10.05 22.53 -0.35
N PRO A 20 10.41 21.51 -1.14
CA PRO A 20 11.80 21.14 -1.31
C PRO A 20 12.58 22.23 -2.03
N LYS A 21 13.87 22.43 -1.65
CA LYS A 21 14.79 23.35 -2.33
C LYS A 21 14.92 23.05 -3.82
N SER A 22 14.88 21.76 -4.17
CA SER A 22 14.90 21.32 -5.55
C SER A 22 14.09 20.05 -5.75
N PHE A 23 13.36 19.98 -6.86
CA PHE A 23 12.73 18.79 -7.38
C PHE A 23 13.45 18.36 -8.65
N ILE A 24 14.04 17.17 -8.64
CA ILE A 24 14.94 16.68 -9.70
C ILE A 24 14.38 15.41 -10.32
N GLN A 25 14.36 15.37 -11.65
CA GLN A 25 13.96 14.20 -12.44
C GLN A 25 15.10 13.82 -13.41
N PRO A 26 15.99 12.88 -13.01
CA PRO A 26 17.04 12.36 -13.88
C PRO A 26 16.42 11.56 -15.03
N LYS A 27 17.02 11.67 -16.23
CA LYS A 27 16.55 10.99 -17.45
C LYS A 27 17.22 9.64 -17.69
N ASN A 28 18.36 9.41 -17.06
CA ASN A 28 19.15 8.18 -17.17
C ASN A 28 19.93 7.94 -15.86
N LEU A 29 20.57 6.79 -15.76
CA LEU A 29 21.32 6.37 -14.59
C LEU A 29 22.49 7.30 -14.28
N GLU A 30 23.23 7.79 -15.29
CA GLU A 30 24.35 8.70 -15.12
C GLU A 30 23.93 9.99 -14.41
N GLN A 31 22.81 10.59 -14.85
CA GLN A 31 22.25 11.77 -14.19
C GLN A 31 21.78 11.49 -12.77
N LEU A 32 21.23 10.29 -12.52
CA LEU A 32 20.85 9.89 -11.16
C LEU A 32 22.09 9.79 -10.26
N MET A 33 23.17 9.18 -10.73
CA MET A 33 24.44 9.09 -10.01
C MET A 33 25.03 10.47 -9.72
N GLU A 34 25.00 11.38 -10.69
CA GLU A 34 25.42 12.78 -10.52
C GLU A 34 24.62 13.48 -9.41
N VAL A 35 23.31 13.30 -9.39
CA VAL A 35 22.43 13.85 -8.32
C VAL A 35 22.81 13.28 -6.97
N VAL A 36 23.00 11.97 -6.86
CA VAL A 36 23.35 11.31 -5.62
C VAL A 36 24.71 11.79 -5.10
N GLN A 37 25.70 12.00 -5.97
CA GLN A 37 27.01 12.47 -5.59
C GLN A 37 27.01 13.96 -5.18
N SER A 38 26.23 14.80 -5.86
CA SER A 38 26.24 16.25 -5.67
C SER A 38 25.33 16.74 -4.53
N GLN A 39 24.27 16.00 -4.18
CA GLN A 39 23.29 16.46 -3.18
C GLN A 39 23.57 15.85 -1.80
N PRO A 40 23.64 16.68 -0.73
CA PRO A 40 23.92 16.19 0.63
C PRO A 40 22.73 15.44 1.27
N LYS A 41 21.50 15.81 0.97
CA LYS A 41 20.27 15.23 1.46
C LYS A 41 19.28 15.02 0.33
N ILE A 42 18.75 13.80 0.22
CA ILE A 42 17.84 13.38 -0.85
C ILE A 42 16.68 12.60 -0.28
N ARG A 43 15.46 12.89 -0.77
CA ARG A 43 14.31 12.00 -0.61
C ARG A 43 13.80 11.56 -1.97
N MET A 44 13.48 10.30 -2.07
CA MET A 44 12.85 9.74 -3.25
C MET A 44 11.34 9.87 -3.16
N VAL A 45 10.70 10.19 -4.28
CA VAL A 45 9.24 10.20 -4.39
C VAL A 45 8.80 9.43 -5.63
N GLY A 46 7.79 8.59 -5.48
CA GLY A 46 7.06 7.97 -6.59
C GLY A 46 5.80 8.78 -6.93
N ALA A 47 4.64 8.12 -6.86
CA ALA A 47 3.34 8.75 -7.15
C ALA A 47 2.78 9.63 -6.02
N GLY A 48 3.42 9.68 -4.85
CA GLY A 48 2.90 10.41 -3.68
C GLY A 48 1.63 9.80 -3.09
N HIS A 49 1.39 8.50 -3.28
CA HIS A 49 0.18 7.82 -2.76
C HIS A 49 0.27 7.39 -1.30
N SER A 50 1.44 7.40 -0.67
CA SER A 50 1.56 7.17 0.77
C SER A 50 0.91 8.31 1.56
N PHE A 51 0.16 7.96 2.61
CA PHE A 51 -0.43 8.91 3.55
C PHE A 51 0.60 9.38 4.59
N SER A 52 1.59 8.53 4.88
CA SER A 52 2.70 8.83 5.78
C SER A 52 3.66 9.87 5.20
N PRO A 53 4.45 10.56 6.05
CA PRO A 53 5.34 11.64 5.61
C PRO A 53 6.66 11.15 4.99
N LEU A 54 6.74 9.88 4.53
CA LEU A 54 8.00 9.26 4.08
C LEU A 54 8.71 10.02 2.95
N ALA A 55 7.97 10.65 2.03
CA ALA A 55 8.55 11.41 0.92
C ALA A 55 8.75 12.90 1.24
N LYS A 56 8.26 13.36 2.41
CA LYS A 56 8.34 14.77 2.80
C LYS A 56 9.78 15.20 3.05
N THR A 57 10.19 16.33 2.48
CA THR A 57 11.52 16.93 2.68
C THR A 57 11.50 18.42 2.35
N THR A 58 12.40 19.17 2.96
CA THR A 58 12.75 20.55 2.58
C THR A 58 14.04 20.62 1.77
N ASP A 59 14.77 19.50 1.60
CA ASP A 59 16.00 19.42 0.84
C ASP A 59 15.74 19.04 -0.64
N THR A 60 16.44 18.06 -1.18
CA THR A 60 16.26 17.62 -2.56
C THR A 60 15.25 16.47 -2.64
N LEU A 61 14.20 16.66 -3.42
CA LEU A 61 13.21 15.64 -3.76
C LEU A 61 13.52 15.09 -5.16
N VAL A 62 13.63 13.77 -5.31
CA VAL A 62 13.99 13.12 -6.58
C VAL A 62 12.91 12.13 -7.02
N SER A 63 12.46 12.23 -8.27
CA SER A 63 11.52 11.30 -8.89
C SER A 63 12.19 10.53 -10.03
N LEU A 64 11.91 9.23 -10.11
CA LEU A 64 12.37 8.32 -11.17
C LEU A 64 11.39 8.20 -12.34
N ASP A 65 10.49 9.14 -12.55
CA ASP A 65 9.43 9.05 -13.59
C ASP A 65 9.97 8.87 -15.03
N HIS A 66 11.21 9.22 -15.28
CA HIS A 66 11.87 8.97 -16.58
C HIS A 66 12.62 7.63 -16.64
N LEU A 67 12.88 6.99 -15.50
CA LEU A 67 13.53 5.67 -15.41
C LEU A 67 12.45 4.59 -15.25
N LYS A 68 11.75 4.29 -16.35
CA LYS A 68 10.60 3.41 -16.40
C LYS A 68 10.61 2.50 -17.62
N GLY A 69 10.10 1.31 -17.45
CA GLY A 69 9.98 0.30 -18.49
C GLY A 69 10.48 -1.06 -18.02
N ILE A 70 10.27 -2.07 -18.85
CA ILE A 70 10.84 -3.39 -18.68
C ILE A 70 12.20 -3.41 -19.37
N LEU A 71 13.22 -3.85 -18.67
CA LEU A 71 14.60 -3.98 -19.19
C LEU A 71 14.84 -5.37 -19.77
N ASP A 72 14.27 -6.40 -19.14
CA ASP A 72 14.45 -7.79 -19.53
C ASP A 72 13.24 -8.64 -19.14
N ILE A 73 12.99 -9.71 -19.90
CA ILE A 73 11.95 -10.69 -19.67
C ILE A 73 12.52 -12.11 -19.81
N ASP A 74 12.45 -12.88 -18.74
CA ASP A 74 12.67 -14.32 -18.76
C ASP A 74 11.30 -15.02 -18.86
N VAL A 75 10.99 -15.53 -20.05
CA VAL A 75 9.72 -16.21 -20.32
C VAL A 75 9.68 -17.59 -19.64
N GLU A 76 10.81 -18.30 -19.60
CA GLU A 76 10.86 -19.65 -19.04
C GLU A 76 10.68 -19.65 -17.53
N ARG A 77 11.26 -18.66 -16.83
CA ARG A 77 11.16 -18.52 -15.37
C ARG A 77 9.99 -17.64 -14.94
N CYS A 78 9.25 -17.05 -15.89
CA CYS A 78 8.25 -16.04 -15.62
C CYS A 78 8.80 -14.91 -14.73
N GLN A 79 9.94 -14.33 -15.12
CA GLN A 79 10.57 -13.22 -14.39
C GLN A 79 10.71 -11.99 -15.29
N SER A 80 10.76 -10.83 -14.67
CA SER A 80 10.98 -9.57 -15.37
C SER A 80 11.91 -8.66 -14.58
N THR A 81 12.82 -7.97 -15.29
CA THR A 81 13.63 -6.89 -14.74
C THR A 81 13.01 -5.57 -15.13
N VAL A 82 12.60 -4.77 -14.15
CA VAL A 82 11.77 -3.58 -14.35
C VAL A 82 12.45 -2.36 -13.71
N GLN A 83 12.52 -1.25 -14.43
CA GLN A 83 13.00 0.02 -13.88
C GLN A 83 12.12 0.52 -12.74
N ALA A 84 12.73 1.02 -11.69
CA ALA A 84 12.10 1.32 -10.40
C ALA A 84 11.02 2.41 -10.44
N GLY A 85 11.09 3.34 -11.41
CA GLY A 85 10.09 4.39 -11.61
C GLY A 85 8.83 3.96 -12.36
N THR A 86 8.76 2.70 -12.85
CA THR A 86 7.61 2.19 -13.62
C THR A 86 6.35 2.23 -12.76
N ARG A 87 5.24 2.70 -13.33
CA ARG A 87 3.93 2.70 -12.67
C ARG A 87 3.29 1.32 -12.77
N LEU A 88 2.56 0.89 -11.72
CA LEU A 88 1.97 -0.46 -11.69
C LEU A 88 0.95 -0.67 -12.80
N PHE A 89 0.15 0.36 -13.16
CA PHE A 89 -0.80 0.27 -14.27
C PHE A 89 -0.10 0.01 -15.63
N ASP A 90 1.04 0.67 -15.84
CA ASP A 90 1.85 0.52 -17.07
C ASP A 90 2.57 -0.85 -17.07
N LEU A 91 3.00 -1.32 -15.90
CA LEU A 91 3.65 -2.60 -15.74
C LEU A 91 2.71 -3.76 -16.09
N GLY A 92 1.46 -3.75 -15.60
CA GLY A 92 0.49 -4.81 -15.87
C GLY A 92 0.20 -4.99 -17.37
N GLU A 93 0.03 -3.89 -18.10
CA GLU A 93 -0.19 -3.94 -19.56
C GLU A 93 1.05 -4.43 -20.31
N LYS A 94 2.24 -3.99 -19.90
CA LYS A 94 3.49 -4.42 -20.53
C LYS A 94 3.79 -5.89 -20.29
N LEU A 95 3.60 -6.40 -19.07
CA LEU A 95 3.77 -7.82 -18.78
C LEU A 95 2.83 -8.69 -19.61
N ALA A 96 1.59 -8.24 -19.81
CA ALA A 96 0.61 -8.93 -20.62
C ALA A 96 1.05 -9.14 -22.08
N SER A 97 1.86 -8.23 -22.65
CA SER A 97 2.42 -8.41 -24.01
C SER A 97 3.47 -9.52 -24.11
N PHE A 98 3.91 -10.08 -22.96
CA PHE A 98 4.82 -11.22 -22.85
C PHE A 98 4.16 -12.44 -22.19
N ASP A 99 2.83 -12.50 -22.19
CA ASP A 99 2.02 -13.53 -21.54
C ASP A 99 2.31 -13.70 -20.04
N GLN A 100 2.76 -12.63 -19.37
CA GLN A 100 3.04 -12.61 -17.95
C GLN A 100 2.09 -11.66 -17.19
N ALA A 101 1.90 -11.94 -15.91
CA ALA A 101 1.14 -11.11 -14.98
C ALA A 101 1.75 -11.12 -13.58
N LEU A 102 1.52 -10.06 -12.81
CA LEU A 102 1.83 -10.06 -11.37
C LEU A 102 1.01 -11.14 -10.65
N ILE A 103 1.62 -11.80 -9.67
CA ILE A 103 0.96 -12.85 -8.85
C ILE A 103 -0.16 -12.25 -8.01
N ASN A 104 0.05 -11.04 -7.47
CA ASN A 104 -0.91 -10.28 -6.70
C ASN A 104 -0.64 -8.78 -6.89
N GLN A 105 -1.65 -7.94 -6.69
CA GLN A 105 -1.51 -6.48 -6.68
C GLN A 105 -2.58 -5.84 -5.81
N GLY A 106 -2.35 -4.60 -5.40
CA GLY A 106 -3.34 -3.82 -4.65
C GLY A 106 -4.37 -3.14 -5.55
N ASP A 107 -5.40 -2.55 -4.95
CA ASP A 107 -6.45 -1.80 -5.64
C ASP A 107 -5.95 -0.52 -6.31
N ILE A 108 -4.84 0.05 -5.85
CA ILE A 108 -4.24 1.27 -6.40
C ILE A 108 -3.06 0.91 -7.29
N ASP A 109 -3.19 1.17 -8.58
CA ASP A 109 -2.16 0.92 -9.60
C ASP A 109 -1.33 2.15 -9.98
N ARG A 110 -1.63 3.32 -9.40
CA ARG A 110 -0.93 4.58 -9.70
C ARG A 110 0.45 4.69 -9.07
N GLN A 111 0.76 3.82 -8.13
CA GLN A 111 2.05 3.76 -7.44
C GLN A 111 3.20 3.47 -8.42
N SER A 112 4.42 3.99 -8.12
CA SER A 112 5.63 3.50 -8.73
C SER A 112 6.05 2.17 -8.11
N LEU A 113 6.73 1.31 -8.88
CA LEU A 113 7.20 0.00 -8.43
C LEU A 113 8.06 0.12 -7.17
N ALA A 114 9.11 0.95 -7.20
CA ALA A 114 9.98 1.14 -6.02
C ALA A 114 9.21 1.68 -4.80
N GLY A 115 8.27 2.61 -5.01
CA GLY A 115 7.47 3.16 -3.92
C GLY A 115 6.54 2.13 -3.29
N SER A 116 5.93 1.26 -4.07
CA SER A 116 5.07 0.18 -3.58
C SER A 116 5.87 -0.89 -2.82
N ILE A 117 7.05 -1.27 -3.35
CA ILE A 117 7.96 -2.21 -2.70
C ILE A 117 8.46 -1.63 -1.37
N ALA A 118 8.95 -0.38 -1.38
CA ALA A 118 9.55 0.23 -0.20
C ALA A 118 8.62 0.35 1.02
N THR A 119 7.31 0.23 0.84
CA THR A 119 6.30 0.37 1.91
C THR A 119 5.50 -0.90 2.18
N GLY A 120 5.78 -2.01 1.48
CA GLY A 120 5.09 -3.28 1.67
C GLY A 120 3.65 -3.29 1.13
N THR A 121 3.41 -2.63 -0.01
CA THR A 121 2.08 -2.64 -0.67
C THR A 121 1.62 -4.08 -0.93
N HIS A 122 0.36 -4.34 -0.64
CA HIS A 122 -0.26 -5.66 -0.77
C HIS A 122 -1.66 -5.59 -1.40
N GLY A 123 -2.14 -6.73 -1.86
CA GLY A 123 -3.54 -6.96 -2.22
C GLY A 123 -4.27 -7.70 -1.11
N THR A 124 -5.09 -8.68 -1.50
CA THR A 124 -5.75 -9.60 -0.56
C THR A 124 -5.61 -11.04 -1.02
N GLY A 125 -5.60 -11.98 -0.08
CA GLY A 125 -5.56 -13.42 -0.28
C GLY A 125 -4.66 -14.10 0.75
N LEU A 126 -5.18 -15.13 1.43
CA LEU A 126 -4.46 -15.81 2.52
C LEU A 126 -3.15 -16.46 2.06
N GLU A 127 -3.08 -16.92 0.81
CA GLU A 127 -1.89 -17.55 0.24
C GLU A 127 -1.00 -16.55 -0.54
N LEU A 128 -1.38 -15.28 -0.55
CA LEU A 128 -0.75 -14.25 -1.37
C LEU A 128 0.01 -13.25 -0.51
N PRO A 129 1.34 -13.12 -0.71
CA PRO A 129 2.14 -12.17 0.04
C PRO A 129 2.00 -10.75 -0.52
N CYS A 130 2.67 -9.80 0.15
CA CYS A 130 2.84 -8.43 -0.35
C CYS A 130 3.69 -8.40 -1.63
N LEU A 131 3.62 -7.28 -2.37
CA LEU A 131 4.36 -7.11 -3.63
C LEU A 131 5.88 -7.22 -3.43
N SER A 132 6.39 -6.77 -2.29
CA SER A 132 7.82 -6.82 -1.95
C SER A 132 8.36 -8.25 -1.85
N ALA A 133 7.52 -9.23 -1.51
CA ALA A 133 7.90 -10.64 -1.45
C ALA A 133 8.02 -11.30 -2.83
N LEU A 134 7.52 -10.64 -3.88
CA LEU A 134 7.69 -11.09 -5.27
C LEU A 134 9.03 -10.64 -5.88
N VAL A 135 9.80 -9.83 -5.14
CA VAL A 135 11.13 -9.36 -5.56
C VAL A 135 12.14 -10.49 -5.38
N THR A 136 12.81 -10.87 -6.48
CA THR A 136 13.87 -11.88 -6.50
C THR A 136 15.26 -11.27 -6.52
N GLY A 137 15.38 -10.00 -6.93
CA GLY A 137 16.62 -9.24 -6.94
C GLY A 137 16.38 -7.76 -7.21
N PHE A 138 17.36 -6.94 -6.91
CA PHE A 138 17.35 -5.52 -7.28
C PHE A 138 18.78 -4.96 -7.38
N GLU A 139 18.91 -3.84 -8.08
CA GLU A 139 20.10 -3.01 -8.04
C GLU A 139 19.84 -1.79 -7.18
N LEU A 140 20.77 -1.50 -6.26
CA LEU A 140 20.73 -0.37 -5.35
C LEU A 140 21.88 0.61 -5.64
N LEU A 141 21.55 1.87 -5.86
CA LEU A 141 22.52 2.96 -5.90
C LEU A 141 22.71 3.49 -4.46
N THR A 142 23.92 3.34 -3.93
CA THR A 142 24.29 3.70 -2.55
C THR A 142 24.50 5.21 -2.37
N ALA A 143 24.64 5.66 -1.13
CA ALA A 143 24.95 7.06 -0.82
C ALA A 143 26.32 7.52 -1.35
N GLN A 144 27.23 6.59 -1.60
CA GLN A 144 28.58 6.80 -2.17
C GLN A 144 28.56 6.86 -3.71
N GLY A 145 27.42 6.53 -4.34
CA GLY A 145 27.28 6.50 -5.79
C GLY A 145 27.69 5.17 -6.40
N GLU A 146 27.78 4.11 -5.62
CA GLU A 146 28.08 2.76 -6.08
C GLU A 146 26.79 2.00 -6.42
N LEU A 147 26.83 1.16 -7.46
CA LEU A 147 25.77 0.26 -7.83
C LEU A 147 26.06 -1.13 -7.27
N ILE A 148 25.14 -1.67 -6.46
CA ILE A 148 25.26 -2.99 -5.87
C ILE A 148 24.07 -3.86 -6.25
N GLN A 149 24.37 -5.10 -6.69
CA GLN A 149 23.34 -6.12 -6.96
C GLN A 149 23.00 -6.87 -5.69
N CYS A 150 21.69 -7.05 -5.43
CA CYS A 150 21.19 -7.70 -4.24
C CYS A 150 20.18 -8.78 -4.60
N SER A 151 20.38 -9.98 -4.07
CA SER A 151 19.48 -11.13 -4.19
C SER A 151 19.60 -12.01 -2.95
N ALA A 152 18.91 -13.15 -2.91
CA ALA A 152 19.07 -14.12 -1.83
C ALA A 152 20.49 -14.69 -1.76
N GLU A 153 21.21 -14.77 -2.89
CA GLU A 153 22.56 -15.32 -3.03
C GLU A 153 23.66 -14.28 -2.97
N GLN A 154 23.34 -12.99 -3.23
CA GLN A 154 24.31 -11.90 -3.29
C GLN A 154 23.85 -10.71 -2.46
N ASN A 155 24.68 -10.26 -1.52
CA ASN A 155 24.35 -9.19 -0.57
C ASN A 155 23.01 -9.46 0.15
N SER A 156 22.84 -10.68 0.65
CA SER A 156 21.56 -11.20 1.15
C SER A 156 20.96 -10.39 2.30
N GLU A 157 21.76 -9.83 3.22
CA GLU A 157 21.25 -8.98 4.29
C GLU A 157 20.72 -7.65 3.76
N ILE A 158 21.44 -7.05 2.79
CA ILE A 158 20.96 -5.84 2.10
C ILE A 158 19.68 -6.15 1.31
N PHE A 159 19.59 -7.35 0.71
CA PHE A 159 18.39 -7.80 0.03
C PHE A 159 17.21 -7.91 0.99
N GLN A 160 17.39 -8.51 2.16
CA GLN A 160 16.35 -8.61 3.19
C GLN A 160 15.87 -7.22 3.68
N ALA A 161 16.82 -6.31 3.93
CA ALA A 161 16.51 -4.94 4.36
C ALA A 161 15.90 -4.09 3.23
N GLY A 162 16.34 -4.30 1.99
CA GLY A 162 16.00 -3.45 0.84
C GLY A 162 14.58 -3.64 0.30
N ARG A 163 13.99 -4.85 0.46
CA ARG A 163 12.64 -5.16 -0.03
C ARG A 163 11.53 -4.34 0.66
N VAL A 164 11.75 -3.86 1.91
CA VAL A 164 10.90 -2.85 2.56
C VAL A 164 11.83 -1.88 3.29
N SER A 165 12.34 -0.88 2.59
CA SER A 165 13.42 0.00 3.08
C SER A 165 12.97 1.41 3.41
N LEU A 166 11.72 1.78 3.16
CA LEU A 166 11.22 3.16 3.29
C LEU A 166 12.03 4.19 2.48
N GLY A 167 12.83 3.72 1.52
CA GLY A 167 13.76 4.52 0.75
C GLY A 167 14.89 5.11 1.60
N SER A 168 15.34 4.41 2.64
CA SER A 168 16.36 4.87 3.60
C SER A 168 17.73 4.20 3.43
N LEU A 169 17.86 3.25 2.50
CA LEU A 169 19.12 2.53 2.22
C LEU A 169 19.85 3.03 0.96
N GLY A 170 19.12 3.66 0.04
CA GLY A 170 19.60 4.05 -1.27
C GLY A 170 18.47 4.17 -2.27
N VAL A 171 18.81 4.23 -3.55
CA VAL A 171 17.85 4.28 -4.65
C VAL A 171 17.82 2.96 -5.39
N LEU A 172 16.67 2.29 -5.40
CA LEU A 172 16.44 1.17 -6.32
C LEU A 172 16.44 1.71 -7.75
N THR A 173 17.29 1.18 -8.62
CA THR A 173 17.37 1.56 -10.05
C THR A 173 16.50 0.66 -10.90
N HIS A 174 16.56 -0.65 -10.65
CA HIS A 174 15.67 -1.66 -11.20
C HIS A 174 15.41 -2.79 -10.20
N VAL A 175 14.37 -3.56 -10.47
CA VAL A 175 13.89 -4.65 -9.61
C VAL A 175 13.60 -5.85 -10.49
N GLN A 176 14.00 -7.03 -10.05
CA GLN A 176 13.64 -8.30 -10.64
C GLN A 176 12.43 -8.88 -9.90
N LEU A 177 11.38 -9.21 -10.64
CA LEU A 177 10.11 -9.70 -10.10
C LEU A 177 9.86 -11.14 -10.53
N GLN A 178 9.36 -11.97 -9.61
CA GLN A 178 8.71 -13.20 -9.93
C GLN A 178 7.28 -12.93 -10.38
N ASN A 179 6.96 -13.30 -11.59
CA ASN A 179 5.64 -13.23 -12.21
C ASN A 179 5.02 -14.62 -12.34
N ARG A 180 3.90 -14.69 -13.02
CA ARG A 180 3.23 -15.92 -13.45
C ARG A 180 2.66 -15.75 -14.86
N PRO A 181 2.23 -16.84 -15.54
CA PRO A 181 1.46 -16.73 -16.78
C PRO A 181 0.19 -15.90 -16.59
N MET A 182 -0.25 -15.22 -17.64
CA MET A 182 -1.51 -14.45 -17.62
C MET A 182 -2.70 -15.29 -17.17
N TYR A 183 -3.58 -14.68 -16.40
CA TYR A 183 -4.78 -15.34 -15.88
C TYR A 183 -5.95 -14.36 -15.80
N LYS A 184 -7.15 -14.90 -15.89
CA LYS A 184 -8.40 -14.16 -15.71
C LYS A 184 -8.93 -14.38 -14.30
N LEU A 185 -9.61 -13.38 -13.79
CA LEU A 185 -10.32 -13.44 -12.51
C LEU A 185 -11.80 -13.13 -12.72
N LYS A 186 -12.62 -13.86 -11.97
CA LYS A 186 -14.04 -13.61 -11.81
C LYS A 186 -14.26 -12.89 -10.48
N GLU A 187 -14.62 -11.64 -10.56
CA GLU A 187 -15.00 -10.83 -9.41
C GLU A 187 -16.49 -10.98 -9.13
N GLN A 188 -16.83 -11.16 -7.87
CA GLN A 188 -18.20 -11.15 -7.37
C GLN A 188 -18.31 -10.19 -6.18
N THR A 189 -19.24 -9.25 -6.25
CA THR A 189 -19.53 -8.33 -5.15
C THR A 189 -20.97 -8.48 -4.73
N ARG A 190 -21.21 -8.61 -3.41
CA ARG A 190 -22.56 -8.74 -2.82
C ARG A 190 -22.63 -8.12 -1.44
N LEU A 191 -23.85 -7.79 -1.03
CA LEU A 191 -24.11 -7.53 0.40
C LEU A 191 -24.19 -8.85 1.16
N CYS A 192 -23.59 -8.85 2.35
CA CYS A 192 -23.57 -10.01 3.23
C CYS A 192 -23.76 -9.53 4.68
N PRO A 193 -24.56 -10.24 5.50
CA PRO A 193 -24.63 -9.94 6.93
C PRO A 193 -23.25 -10.05 7.58
N LEU A 194 -22.83 -9.07 8.37
CA LEU A 194 -21.54 -9.10 9.08
C LEU A 194 -21.42 -10.38 9.94
N LYS A 195 -22.51 -10.79 10.58
CA LYS A 195 -22.54 -12.02 11.37
C LYS A 195 -22.22 -13.26 10.54
N GLU A 196 -22.69 -13.32 9.29
CA GLU A 196 -22.41 -14.44 8.36
C GLU A 196 -20.92 -14.45 8.00
N VAL A 197 -20.32 -13.27 7.73
CA VAL A 197 -18.88 -13.15 7.48
C VAL A 197 -18.09 -13.62 8.69
N MET A 198 -18.43 -13.16 9.89
CA MET A 198 -17.76 -13.57 11.13
C MET A 198 -17.77 -15.07 11.36
N GLN A 199 -18.86 -15.75 10.99
CA GLN A 199 -19.00 -17.19 11.14
C GLN A 199 -18.23 -18.00 10.09
N ASN A 200 -18.10 -17.47 8.87
CA ASN A 200 -17.63 -18.25 7.74
C ASN A 200 -16.26 -17.80 7.20
N ILE A 201 -15.72 -16.66 7.61
CA ILE A 201 -14.47 -16.11 7.04
C ILE A 201 -13.30 -17.10 7.16
N GLN A 202 -13.24 -17.88 8.25
CA GLN A 202 -12.21 -18.89 8.45
C GLN A 202 -12.26 -20.02 7.41
N GLN A 203 -13.43 -20.31 6.85
CA GLN A 203 -13.60 -21.26 5.77
C GLN A 203 -13.41 -20.56 4.41
N TRP A 204 -14.09 -19.45 4.18
CA TRP A 204 -14.06 -18.73 2.90
C TRP A 204 -12.68 -18.24 2.49
N GLN A 205 -11.79 -17.94 3.44
CA GLN A 205 -10.40 -17.54 3.15
C GLN A 205 -9.59 -18.64 2.43
N TYR A 206 -10.01 -19.91 2.48
CA TYR A 206 -9.42 -21.03 1.76
C TYR A 206 -10.19 -21.41 0.49
N GLU A 207 -11.45 -20.98 0.38
CA GLU A 207 -12.30 -21.25 -0.78
C GLU A 207 -12.10 -20.22 -1.89
N HIS A 208 -11.70 -18.99 -1.53
CA HIS A 208 -11.50 -17.90 -2.46
C HIS A 208 -10.03 -17.49 -2.55
N ARG A 209 -9.54 -17.32 -3.80
CA ARG A 209 -8.19 -16.80 -4.02
C ARG A 209 -8.01 -15.41 -3.41
N HIS A 210 -8.98 -14.53 -3.61
CA HIS A 210 -9.02 -13.20 -3.02
C HIS A 210 -10.38 -13.01 -2.34
N ILE A 211 -10.34 -12.56 -1.10
CA ILE A 211 -11.53 -12.18 -0.35
C ILE A 211 -11.24 -10.92 0.43
N GLU A 212 -12.15 -9.97 0.35
CA GLU A 212 -12.13 -8.74 1.12
C GLU A 212 -13.54 -8.27 1.40
N PHE A 213 -13.71 -7.46 2.42
CA PHE A 213 -15.01 -6.84 2.68
C PHE A 213 -14.88 -5.47 3.33
N TRP A 214 -15.91 -4.66 3.13
CA TRP A 214 -16.05 -3.33 3.69
C TRP A 214 -17.17 -3.30 4.71
N ALA A 215 -16.83 -3.00 5.98
CA ALA A 215 -17.74 -2.93 7.11
C ALA A 215 -17.98 -1.47 7.50
N PHE A 216 -19.24 -1.12 7.72
CA PHE A 216 -19.65 0.21 8.16
C PHE A 216 -20.02 0.19 9.65
N SER A 217 -19.64 1.25 10.38
CA SER A 217 -19.80 1.28 11.84
C SER A 217 -21.26 1.14 12.29
N HIS A 218 -22.24 1.56 11.50
CA HIS A 218 -23.67 1.52 11.85
C HIS A 218 -24.52 0.62 10.94
N ALA A 219 -23.92 -0.14 10.02
CA ALA A 219 -24.62 -1.13 9.23
C ALA A 219 -24.39 -2.55 9.79
N ASP A 220 -25.37 -3.43 9.63
CA ASP A 220 -25.26 -4.84 9.99
C ASP A 220 -24.87 -5.71 8.77
N GLN A 221 -24.75 -5.09 7.62
CA GLN A 221 -24.28 -5.69 6.38
C GLN A 221 -22.91 -5.11 5.98
N VAL A 222 -22.14 -5.93 5.31
CA VAL A 222 -20.86 -5.57 4.68
C VAL A 222 -20.97 -5.71 3.17
N ILE A 223 -20.12 -5.02 2.44
CA ILE A 223 -19.90 -5.28 1.02
C ILE A 223 -18.81 -6.35 0.96
N LEU A 224 -19.17 -7.55 0.54
CA LEU A 224 -18.24 -8.67 0.38
C LEU A 224 -17.84 -8.79 -1.08
N LYS A 225 -16.54 -8.90 -1.34
CA LYS A 225 -15.96 -9.08 -2.67
C LYS A 225 -15.04 -10.30 -2.67
N THR A 226 -15.19 -11.13 -3.67
CA THR A 226 -14.31 -12.28 -3.92
C THR A 226 -13.81 -12.24 -5.37
N LEU A 227 -12.58 -12.74 -5.60
CA LEU A 227 -12.04 -12.93 -6.94
C LEU A 227 -11.38 -14.32 -7.01
N ASP A 228 -11.80 -15.09 -8.01
CA ASP A 228 -11.29 -16.44 -8.25
C ASP A 228 -10.84 -16.60 -9.69
N GLU A 229 -9.84 -17.45 -9.94
CA GLU A 229 -9.38 -17.76 -11.29
C GLU A 229 -10.50 -18.41 -12.09
N THR A 230 -10.58 -18.07 -13.39
CA THR A 230 -11.64 -18.58 -14.24
C THR A 230 -11.22 -18.66 -15.71
N GLU A 231 -11.83 -19.59 -16.43
CA GLU A 231 -11.75 -19.66 -17.89
C GLU A 231 -12.98 -19.06 -18.58
N ASP A 232 -13.89 -18.48 -17.83
CA ASP A 232 -15.09 -17.81 -18.38
C ASP A 232 -14.70 -16.75 -19.41
N ASN A 233 -15.64 -16.43 -20.32
CA ASN A 233 -15.47 -15.36 -21.28
C ASN A 233 -15.38 -13.99 -20.58
N LEU A 234 -14.61 -13.07 -21.17
CA LEU A 234 -14.48 -11.72 -20.64
C LEU A 234 -15.85 -11.03 -20.53
N GLN A 235 -16.11 -10.50 -19.34
CA GLN A 235 -17.25 -9.67 -18.97
C GLN A 235 -16.77 -8.49 -18.14
N PRO A 236 -16.11 -7.48 -18.74
CA PRO A 236 -15.55 -6.35 -18.02
C PRO A 236 -16.61 -5.62 -17.19
N ARG A 237 -16.16 -4.93 -16.14
CA ARG A 237 -17.04 -4.08 -15.32
C ARG A 237 -17.81 -3.11 -16.22
N LYS A 238 -19.13 -3.05 -16.04
CA LYS A 238 -19.98 -2.08 -16.72
C LYS A 238 -19.83 -0.72 -16.06
N GLU A 239 -19.75 0.33 -16.88
CA GLU A 239 -19.88 1.69 -16.36
C GLU A 239 -21.26 1.83 -15.68
N GLN A 240 -21.26 2.21 -14.42
CA GLN A 240 -22.49 2.42 -13.66
C GLN A 240 -23.00 3.84 -13.94
N CYS A 241 -24.32 4.00 -14.05
CA CYS A 241 -24.93 5.33 -14.23
C CYS A 241 -24.70 6.26 -13.03
N LEU A 242 -24.49 5.71 -11.84
CA LEU A 242 -24.04 6.43 -10.64
C LEU A 242 -22.68 5.85 -10.25
N ASP A 243 -21.64 6.68 -10.28
CA ASP A 243 -20.33 6.31 -9.81
C ASP A 243 -20.38 6.15 -8.29
N ASP A 244 -20.05 4.95 -7.79
CA ASP A 244 -20.04 4.62 -6.35
C ASP A 244 -19.16 5.62 -5.57
N ASP A 245 -18.10 6.16 -6.18
CA ASP A 245 -17.23 7.16 -5.60
C ASP A 245 -17.93 8.53 -5.44
N VAL A 246 -18.78 8.91 -6.38
CA VAL A 246 -19.59 10.13 -6.30
C VAL A 246 -20.61 10.02 -5.16
N LEU A 247 -21.25 8.87 -5.02
CA LEU A 247 -22.19 8.60 -3.93
C LEU A 247 -21.47 8.61 -2.58
N LEU A 248 -20.31 7.96 -2.48
CA LEU A 248 -19.47 7.95 -1.28
C LEU A 248 -19.10 9.39 -0.86
N LYS A 249 -18.65 10.20 -1.81
CA LYS A 249 -18.30 11.60 -1.58
C LYS A 249 -19.50 12.42 -1.10
N PHE A 250 -20.65 12.26 -1.74
CA PHE A 250 -21.88 12.96 -1.35
C PHE A 250 -22.29 12.61 0.10
N CYS A 251 -22.31 11.33 0.44
CA CYS A 251 -22.64 10.88 1.79
C CYS A 251 -21.60 11.32 2.84
N ALA A 252 -20.32 11.35 2.48
CA ALA A 252 -19.26 11.86 3.35
C ALA A 252 -19.40 13.36 3.62
N GLU A 253 -19.70 14.17 2.60
CA GLU A 253 -20.00 15.60 2.78
C GLU A 253 -21.27 15.82 3.64
N LEU A 254 -22.31 15.04 3.40
CA LEU A 254 -23.54 15.13 4.19
C LEU A 254 -23.29 14.78 5.67
N THR A 255 -22.54 13.71 5.92
CA THR A 255 -22.12 13.31 7.28
C THR A 255 -21.26 14.38 7.95
N ARG A 256 -20.39 15.05 7.20
CA ARG A 256 -19.54 16.13 7.71
C ARG A 256 -20.36 17.32 8.21
N PHE A 257 -21.39 17.72 7.48
CA PHE A 257 -22.25 18.85 7.86
C PHE A 257 -23.34 18.47 8.86
N PHE A 258 -23.83 17.25 8.79
CA PHE A 258 -24.93 16.72 9.62
C PHE A 258 -24.57 15.37 10.25
N PRO A 259 -23.63 15.33 11.23
CA PRO A 259 -23.15 14.10 11.86
C PRO A 259 -24.23 13.12 12.34
N PRO A 260 -25.38 13.58 12.89
CA PRO A 260 -26.46 12.67 13.34
C PRO A 260 -27.09 11.83 12.23
N LEU A 261 -26.91 12.20 10.95
CA LEU A 261 -27.44 11.42 9.82
C LEU A 261 -26.59 10.20 9.49
N ASN A 262 -25.32 10.14 9.97
CA ASN A 262 -24.40 9.06 9.64
C ASN A 262 -24.96 7.65 9.88
N PRO A 263 -25.56 7.31 11.03
CA PRO A 263 -26.10 5.97 11.26
C PRO A 263 -27.24 5.61 10.28
N TRP A 264 -28.06 6.59 9.94
CA TRP A 264 -29.17 6.38 9.00
C TRP A 264 -28.68 6.18 7.56
N LEU A 265 -27.73 6.99 7.12
CA LEU A 265 -27.12 6.87 5.78
C LEU A 265 -26.43 5.51 5.60
N GLN A 266 -25.69 5.04 6.61
CA GLN A 266 -25.01 3.74 6.54
C GLN A 266 -26.01 2.56 6.50
N LYS A 267 -27.14 2.63 7.22
CA LYS A 267 -28.19 1.61 7.14
C LYS A 267 -28.86 1.53 5.77
N LEU A 268 -28.90 2.63 5.03
CA LEU A 268 -29.46 2.66 3.67
C LEU A 268 -28.51 2.11 2.60
N LEU A 269 -27.27 1.81 2.92
CA LEU A 269 -26.28 1.29 1.96
C LEU A 269 -26.81 0.10 1.15
N GLY A 270 -27.57 -0.80 1.79
CA GLY A 270 -28.19 -1.95 1.15
C GLY A 270 -29.11 -1.61 -0.02
N VAL A 271 -29.60 -0.37 -0.11
CA VAL A 271 -30.45 0.11 -1.24
C VAL A 271 -29.58 0.46 -2.47
N PHE A 272 -28.34 0.87 -2.26
CA PHE A 272 -27.47 1.39 -3.31
C PHE A 272 -26.53 0.35 -3.87
N VAL A 273 -26.04 -0.57 -3.04
CA VAL A 273 -25.12 -1.63 -3.47
C VAL A 273 -25.87 -2.79 -4.07
N LYS A 274 -25.70 -2.99 -5.37
CA LYS A 274 -26.28 -4.14 -6.11
C LYS A 274 -25.22 -5.23 -6.28
N PRO A 275 -25.62 -6.52 -6.19
CA PRO A 275 -24.73 -7.60 -6.56
C PRO A 275 -24.20 -7.41 -7.98
N SER A 276 -22.91 -7.61 -8.17
CA SER A 276 -22.26 -7.50 -9.47
C SER A 276 -21.31 -8.66 -9.71
N MET A 277 -21.08 -8.97 -10.96
CA MET A 277 -20.13 -9.96 -11.42
C MET A 277 -19.40 -9.40 -12.65
N SER A 278 -18.09 -9.59 -12.69
CA SER A 278 -17.25 -9.25 -13.83
C SER A 278 -16.14 -10.28 -14.02
N VAL A 279 -15.66 -10.42 -15.26
CA VAL A 279 -14.53 -11.29 -15.61
C VAL A 279 -13.58 -10.48 -16.47
N ASP A 280 -12.34 -10.35 -16.02
CA ASP A 280 -11.30 -9.67 -16.80
C ASP A 280 -9.92 -10.25 -16.46
N TRP A 281 -8.91 -9.80 -17.23
CA TRP A 281 -7.53 -10.09 -16.93
C TRP A 281 -7.13 -9.50 -15.57
N SER A 282 -6.27 -10.22 -14.85
CA SER A 282 -5.86 -9.83 -13.49
C SER A 282 -5.37 -8.37 -13.40
N SER A 283 -4.60 -7.90 -14.38
CA SER A 283 -4.10 -6.52 -14.43
C SER A 283 -5.17 -5.44 -14.56
N ARG A 284 -6.40 -5.80 -14.99
CA ARG A 284 -7.51 -4.87 -15.22
C ARG A 284 -8.60 -4.97 -14.17
N ILE A 285 -8.77 -6.16 -13.56
CA ILE A 285 -9.86 -6.37 -12.60
C ILE A 285 -9.50 -5.91 -11.19
N PHE A 286 -8.23 -5.95 -10.79
CA PHE A 286 -7.81 -5.46 -9.49
C PHE A 286 -7.97 -3.95 -9.32
N PRO A 287 -7.47 -3.11 -10.24
CA PRO A 287 -7.47 -1.68 -10.02
C PRO A 287 -8.86 -1.09 -9.95
N SER A 288 -9.06 -0.18 -9.02
CA SER A 288 -10.25 0.65 -8.93
C SER A 288 -9.87 2.13 -8.82
N ALA A 289 -10.61 2.98 -9.57
CA ALA A 289 -10.41 4.41 -9.49
C ALA A 289 -10.79 4.93 -8.09
N ARG A 290 -9.97 5.83 -7.54
CA ARG A 290 -10.22 6.52 -6.28
C ARG A 290 -10.19 8.02 -6.54
N ASN A 291 -11.35 8.63 -6.78
CA ASN A 291 -11.47 10.06 -7.06
C ASN A 291 -11.74 10.86 -5.78
N THR A 292 -12.34 10.24 -4.77
CA THR A 292 -12.59 10.87 -3.48
C THR A 292 -11.40 10.71 -2.55
N LYS A 293 -10.78 11.83 -2.17
CA LYS A 293 -9.64 11.85 -1.24
C LYS A 293 -10.05 11.48 0.18
N PHE A 294 -9.19 10.75 0.87
CA PHE A 294 -9.32 10.37 2.28
C PHE A 294 -7.94 10.29 2.95
N ASN A 295 -7.92 10.16 4.26
CA ASN A 295 -6.76 9.78 5.05
C ASN A 295 -6.99 8.39 5.61
N GLU A 296 -5.92 7.61 5.73
CA GLU A 296 -6.02 6.19 6.04
C GLU A 296 -4.99 5.77 7.09
N MET A 297 -5.45 4.98 8.05
CA MET A 297 -4.66 4.20 9.00
C MET A 297 -4.93 2.73 8.72
N GLU A 298 -3.87 1.91 8.65
CA GLU A 298 -3.97 0.49 8.38
C GLU A 298 -2.97 -0.27 9.24
N TYR A 299 -3.44 -1.36 9.85
CA TYR A 299 -2.64 -2.24 10.68
C TYR A 299 -2.80 -3.70 10.30
N GLN A 300 -1.69 -4.44 10.38
CA GLN A 300 -1.61 -5.85 10.10
C GLN A 300 -1.75 -6.62 11.40
N ILE A 301 -2.90 -7.21 11.62
CA ILE A 301 -3.27 -7.93 12.84
C ILE A 301 -2.96 -9.41 12.67
N PRO A 302 -2.34 -10.12 13.64
CA PRO A 302 -2.22 -11.57 13.55
C PRO A 302 -3.56 -12.21 13.18
N LEU A 303 -3.58 -13.07 12.17
CA LEU A 303 -4.79 -13.56 11.52
C LEU A 303 -5.87 -14.04 12.49
N GLN A 304 -5.46 -14.78 13.54
CA GLN A 304 -6.37 -15.32 14.56
C GLN A 304 -7.09 -14.24 15.39
N HIS A 305 -6.61 -13.00 15.37
CA HIS A 305 -7.18 -11.88 16.12
C HIS A 305 -7.95 -10.89 15.24
N GLY A 306 -7.89 -11.04 13.91
CA GLY A 306 -8.42 -10.05 12.96
C GLY A 306 -9.90 -9.72 13.18
N MET A 307 -10.77 -10.74 13.27
CA MET A 307 -12.20 -10.50 13.45
C MET A 307 -12.55 -9.88 14.81
N ASN A 308 -11.88 -10.31 15.89
CA ASN A 308 -12.11 -9.73 17.22
C ASN A 308 -11.65 -8.25 17.25
N CYS A 309 -10.55 -7.93 16.60
CA CYS A 309 -10.08 -6.56 16.47
C CYS A 309 -11.09 -5.69 15.70
N LEU A 310 -11.56 -6.16 14.55
CA LEU A 310 -12.58 -5.47 13.76
C LEU A 310 -13.87 -5.21 14.56
N GLU A 311 -14.35 -6.21 15.28
CA GLU A 311 -15.57 -6.10 16.10
C GLU A 311 -15.42 -5.04 17.21
N GLU A 312 -14.26 -5.04 17.91
CA GLU A 312 -13.98 -4.04 18.94
C GLU A 312 -13.90 -2.63 18.36
N ILE A 313 -13.30 -2.47 17.16
CA ILE A 313 -13.26 -1.17 16.47
C ILE A 313 -14.67 -0.70 16.10
N LEU A 314 -15.48 -1.55 15.47
CA LEU A 314 -16.85 -1.22 15.10
C LEU A 314 -17.69 -0.83 16.33
N HIS A 315 -17.56 -1.58 17.44
CA HIS A 315 -18.22 -1.27 18.70
C HIS A 315 -17.78 0.09 19.25
N THR A 316 -16.47 0.37 19.23
CA THR A 316 -15.90 1.62 19.72
C THR A 316 -16.40 2.82 18.90
N LEU A 317 -16.40 2.72 17.58
CA LEU A 317 -16.90 3.78 16.69
C LEU A 317 -18.41 4.04 16.90
N ARG A 318 -19.21 2.98 17.08
CA ARG A 318 -20.64 3.10 17.42
C ARG A 318 -20.85 3.79 18.76
N ARG A 319 -20.13 3.35 19.80
CA ARG A 319 -20.24 3.90 21.17
C ARG A 319 -19.89 5.38 21.22
N HIS A 320 -18.85 5.80 20.50
CA HIS A 320 -18.41 7.20 20.47
C HIS A 320 -19.15 8.04 19.43
N LYS A 321 -20.11 7.44 18.67
CA LYS A 321 -20.90 8.11 17.63
C LYS A 321 -20.02 8.89 16.64
N VAL A 322 -18.90 8.28 16.23
CA VAL A 322 -17.93 8.92 15.34
C VAL A 322 -18.58 9.19 13.99
N PRO A 323 -18.53 10.46 13.48
CA PRO A 323 -19.16 10.82 12.21
C PRO A 323 -18.24 10.41 11.01
N MET A 324 -18.06 9.12 10.82
CA MET A 324 -17.29 8.51 9.75
C MET A 324 -18.23 7.79 8.81
N PHE A 325 -18.34 8.26 7.55
CA PHE A 325 -19.13 7.56 6.53
C PHE A 325 -18.33 6.50 5.81
N PHE A 326 -17.01 6.67 5.68
CA PHE A 326 -16.16 5.67 5.03
C PHE A 326 -16.18 4.33 5.77
N PRO A 327 -16.12 3.21 5.03
CA PRO A 327 -16.05 1.88 5.63
C PRO A 327 -14.67 1.60 6.24
N LEU A 328 -14.63 0.57 7.10
CA LEU A 328 -13.41 -0.17 7.40
C LEU A 328 -13.24 -1.24 6.34
N GLU A 329 -12.01 -1.46 5.91
CA GLU A 329 -11.68 -2.50 4.95
C GLU A 329 -10.95 -3.64 5.67
N TYR A 330 -11.31 -4.88 5.34
CA TYR A 330 -10.71 -6.09 5.87
C TYR A 330 -10.16 -6.94 4.74
N ARG A 331 -8.87 -7.23 4.78
CA ARG A 331 -8.15 -8.06 3.81
C ARG A 331 -7.33 -9.14 4.50
N LEU A 332 -6.82 -10.08 3.73
CA LEU A 332 -5.95 -11.16 4.18
C LEU A 332 -4.63 -11.08 3.44
N VAL A 333 -3.52 -11.30 4.14
CA VAL A 333 -2.19 -11.27 3.54
C VAL A 333 -1.32 -12.35 4.16
N ARG A 334 -0.65 -13.14 3.32
CA ARG A 334 0.32 -14.15 3.74
C ARG A 334 1.56 -13.49 4.35
N GLY A 335 2.11 -14.12 5.37
CA GLY A 335 3.39 -13.77 5.97
C GLY A 335 4.57 -13.89 5.00
N ASP A 336 5.62 -13.12 5.26
CA ASP A 336 6.85 -13.10 4.48
C ASP A 336 8.11 -13.14 5.38
N ASP A 337 9.30 -13.04 4.77
CA ASP A 337 10.60 -13.08 5.45
C ASP A 337 11.33 -11.73 5.48
N ILE A 338 10.66 -10.64 5.09
CA ILE A 338 11.26 -9.33 4.87
C ILE A 338 11.35 -8.53 6.18
N TRP A 339 12.50 -8.03 6.52
CA TRP A 339 12.82 -7.50 7.85
C TRP A 339 11.87 -6.42 8.38
N LEU A 340 11.54 -5.41 7.59
CA LEU A 340 10.59 -4.37 8.00
C LEU A 340 9.19 -4.57 7.39
N SER A 341 8.91 -5.74 6.82
CA SER A 341 7.56 -6.03 6.37
C SER A 341 6.58 -6.06 7.53
N PRO A 342 5.42 -5.42 7.41
CA PRO A 342 4.37 -5.58 8.42
C PRO A 342 3.87 -7.02 8.56
N PHE A 343 4.18 -7.88 7.56
CA PHE A 343 3.82 -9.29 7.47
C PHE A 343 4.95 -10.24 7.87
N TYR A 344 6.06 -9.72 8.39
CA TYR A 344 7.23 -10.55 8.75
C TYR A 344 6.83 -11.72 9.65
N GLN A 345 6.97 -12.97 9.12
CA GLN A 345 6.65 -14.25 9.78
C GLN A 345 5.24 -14.29 10.40
N GLN A 346 4.25 -13.63 9.79
CA GLN A 346 2.92 -13.51 10.33
C GLN A 346 1.86 -13.39 9.24
N ASP A 347 1.02 -14.42 9.08
CA ASP A 347 -0.22 -14.27 8.31
C ASP A 347 -1.12 -13.25 9.01
N SER A 348 -1.69 -12.35 8.24
CA SER A 348 -2.32 -11.17 8.81
C SER A 348 -3.70 -10.90 8.23
N ALA A 349 -4.58 -10.41 9.11
CA ALA A 349 -5.73 -9.64 8.73
C ALA A 349 -5.32 -8.16 8.64
N SER A 350 -5.37 -7.59 7.45
CA SER A 350 -5.16 -6.17 7.22
C SER A 350 -6.45 -5.41 7.46
N ILE A 351 -6.46 -4.47 8.39
CA ILE A 351 -7.65 -3.67 8.72
C ILE A 351 -7.33 -2.20 8.49
N SER A 352 -8.05 -1.58 7.53
CA SER A 352 -7.93 -0.16 7.21
C SER A 352 -9.10 0.64 7.74
N VAL A 353 -8.79 1.82 8.26
CA VAL A 353 -9.75 2.83 8.72
C VAL A 353 -9.56 4.11 7.93
N HIS A 354 -10.62 4.56 7.28
CA HIS A 354 -10.59 5.71 6.38
C HIS A 354 -11.36 6.89 6.97
N GLN A 355 -10.84 8.10 6.75
CA GLN A 355 -11.56 9.32 7.08
C GLN A 355 -11.53 10.28 5.89
N PHE A 356 -12.69 10.87 5.58
CA PHE A 356 -12.82 11.86 4.53
C PHE A 356 -11.82 13.00 4.70
N TYR A 357 -11.12 13.39 3.65
CA TYR A 357 -9.96 14.31 3.72
C TYR A 357 -10.28 15.71 4.31
N LYS A 358 -11.56 16.12 4.32
CA LYS A 358 -12.03 17.38 4.92
C LYS A 358 -12.42 17.24 6.40
N GLN A 359 -12.30 16.07 6.99
CA GLN A 359 -12.56 15.82 8.40
C GLN A 359 -11.25 15.52 9.14
N ASP A 360 -11.19 15.87 10.42
CA ASP A 360 -10.01 15.56 11.23
C ASP A 360 -9.93 14.04 11.49
N TYR A 361 -8.94 13.40 10.87
CA TYR A 361 -8.69 11.97 11.04
C TYR A 361 -8.11 11.63 12.42
N GLN A 362 -7.45 12.57 13.10
CA GLN A 362 -6.83 12.31 14.40
C GLN A 362 -7.83 11.87 15.46
N VAL A 363 -9.06 12.35 15.40
CA VAL A 363 -10.13 11.98 16.33
C VAL A 363 -10.40 10.48 16.27
N ILE A 364 -10.52 9.92 15.06
CA ILE A 364 -10.78 8.49 14.85
C ILE A 364 -9.53 7.67 15.15
N PHE A 365 -8.39 8.10 14.66
CA PHE A 365 -7.15 7.33 14.77
C PHE A 365 -6.69 7.18 16.22
N LYS A 366 -6.86 8.21 17.05
CA LYS A 366 -6.60 8.13 18.51
C LYS A 366 -7.51 7.12 19.23
N LEU A 367 -8.73 6.88 18.72
CA LEU A 367 -9.65 5.89 19.28
C LEU A 367 -9.32 4.47 18.83
N VAL A 368 -8.89 4.30 17.59
CA VAL A 368 -8.73 2.99 16.94
C VAL A 368 -7.32 2.42 17.11
N GLU A 369 -6.29 3.24 17.05
CA GLU A 369 -4.89 2.78 17.11
C GLU A 369 -4.55 1.98 18.39
N PRO A 370 -5.02 2.36 19.60
CA PRO A 370 -4.81 1.54 20.79
C PRO A 370 -5.43 0.14 20.69
N ILE A 371 -6.53 -0.02 19.92
CA ILE A 371 -7.14 -1.32 19.69
C ILE A 371 -6.25 -2.17 18.80
N PHE A 372 -5.75 -1.62 17.69
CA PHE A 372 -4.79 -2.31 16.85
C PHE A 372 -3.57 -2.81 17.62
N LEU A 373 -2.98 -1.96 18.46
CA LEU A 373 -1.83 -2.31 19.29
C LEU A 373 -2.16 -3.39 20.33
N LYS A 374 -3.33 -3.34 20.95
CA LYS A 374 -3.84 -4.37 21.88
C LYS A 374 -3.84 -5.77 21.23
N TYR A 375 -4.16 -5.85 19.94
CA TYR A 375 -4.20 -7.11 19.19
C TYR A 375 -2.86 -7.46 18.50
N GLY A 376 -1.77 -6.77 18.84
CA GLY A 376 -0.43 -7.05 18.28
C GLY A 376 -0.26 -6.56 16.85
N GLY A 377 -1.00 -5.53 16.47
CA GLY A 377 -0.97 -4.96 15.12
C GLY A 377 0.36 -4.26 14.79
N ARG A 378 0.82 -4.43 13.54
CA ARG A 378 1.94 -3.70 12.95
C ARG A 378 1.40 -2.67 11.94
N PRO A 379 1.83 -1.40 12.00
CA PRO A 379 1.36 -0.38 11.07
C PRO A 379 1.87 -0.65 9.64
N HIS A 380 1.04 -0.35 8.64
CA HIS A 380 1.49 -0.31 7.24
C HIS A 380 2.26 0.98 6.97
N TRP A 381 3.47 0.88 6.42
CA TRP A 381 4.39 2.01 6.25
C TRP A 381 3.87 3.15 5.36
N GLY A 382 3.07 2.82 4.36
CA GLY A 382 2.44 3.83 3.49
C GLY A 382 1.25 4.54 4.12
N LYS A 383 0.82 4.16 5.33
CA LYS A 383 -0.37 4.67 6.01
C LYS A 383 0.00 5.52 7.23
N LEU A 384 -1.00 6.14 7.85
CA LEU A 384 -0.80 6.98 9.03
C LEU A 384 -0.77 6.12 10.30
N HIS A 385 0.19 6.41 11.17
CA HIS A 385 0.27 5.87 12.53
C HIS A 385 0.96 6.88 13.44
N SER A 386 0.83 6.71 14.75
CA SER A 386 1.44 7.61 15.74
C SER A 386 2.68 7.04 16.44
N LEU A 387 3.12 5.82 16.05
CA LEU A 387 4.24 5.14 16.71
C LEU A 387 5.56 5.82 16.41
N ASN A 388 6.39 5.99 17.43
CA ASN A 388 7.79 6.42 17.33
C ASN A 388 8.75 5.23 17.19
N ALA A 389 10.05 5.50 17.00
CA ALA A 389 11.08 4.48 16.83
C ALA A 389 11.09 3.43 17.95
N ARG A 390 11.00 3.86 19.23
CA ARG A 390 10.99 2.96 20.40
C ARG A 390 9.79 2.00 20.37
N GLN A 391 8.62 2.47 19.96
CA GLN A 391 7.41 1.64 19.85
C GLN A 391 7.50 0.69 18.66
N LEU A 392 8.00 1.17 17.51
CA LEU A 392 8.20 0.37 16.30
C LEU A 392 9.22 -0.75 16.52
N GLN A 393 10.30 -0.50 17.25
CA GLN A 393 11.28 -1.52 17.64
C GLN A 393 10.65 -2.72 18.36
N ASN A 394 9.58 -2.50 19.13
CA ASN A 394 8.91 -3.58 19.86
C ASN A 394 8.02 -4.45 18.96
N VAL A 395 7.59 -3.96 17.79
CA VAL A 395 6.68 -4.67 16.89
C VAL A 395 7.35 -5.23 15.64
N TYR A 396 8.57 -4.73 15.29
CA TYR A 396 9.38 -5.23 14.18
C TYR A 396 10.60 -6.01 14.68
N PRO A 397 10.62 -7.34 14.62
CA PRO A 397 11.69 -8.16 15.21
C PRO A 397 13.09 -7.92 14.62
N LYS A 398 13.15 -7.49 13.35
CA LYS A 398 14.38 -7.24 12.60
C LYS A 398 14.80 -5.76 12.57
N TRP A 399 14.26 -4.97 13.51
CA TRP A 399 14.50 -3.52 13.57
C TRP A 399 15.98 -3.16 13.68
N GLN A 400 16.70 -3.78 14.62
CA GLN A 400 18.12 -3.47 14.85
C GLN A 400 19.00 -3.94 13.69
N ASP A 401 18.71 -5.13 13.12
CA ASP A 401 19.44 -5.64 11.95
C ASP A 401 19.30 -4.66 10.79
N PHE A 402 18.08 -4.16 10.54
CA PHE A 402 17.82 -3.14 9.53
C PHE A 402 18.58 -1.83 9.79
N LEU A 403 18.59 -1.32 11.02
CA LEU A 403 19.30 -0.09 11.37
C LEU A 403 20.83 -0.23 11.18
N ASN A 404 21.40 -1.39 11.45
CA ASN A 404 22.81 -1.66 11.21
C ASN A 404 23.14 -1.55 9.72
N ILE A 405 22.41 -2.26 8.85
CA ILE A 405 22.58 -2.16 7.38
C ILE A 405 22.37 -0.72 6.89
N ARG A 406 21.39 -0.02 7.39
CA ARG A 406 21.16 1.39 7.04
C ARG A 406 22.37 2.27 7.42
N GLN A 407 22.92 2.07 8.62
CA GLN A 407 24.06 2.85 9.10
C GLN A 407 25.33 2.59 8.26
N ASP A 408 25.54 1.34 7.86
CA ASP A 408 26.68 0.94 7.02
C ASP A 408 26.58 1.52 5.61
N LEU A 409 25.39 1.50 5.01
CA LEU A 409 25.15 2.02 3.66
C LEU A 409 25.04 3.54 3.59
N ASP A 410 24.64 4.21 4.66
CA ASP A 410 24.44 5.65 4.70
C ASP A 410 24.86 6.25 6.06
N PRO A 411 26.16 6.23 6.39
CA PRO A 411 26.66 6.78 7.67
C PRO A 411 26.41 8.30 7.78
N GLN A 412 26.30 9.01 6.67
CA GLN A 412 26.04 10.45 6.64
C GLN A 412 24.55 10.80 6.62
N GLN A 413 23.68 9.80 6.68
CA GLN A 413 22.22 9.98 6.71
C GLN A 413 21.68 10.81 5.53
N LYS A 414 22.23 10.61 4.34
CA LYS A 414 21.81 11.29 3.12
C LYS A 414 20.34 11.06 2.80
N TRP A 415 19.85 9.83 3.04
CA TRP A 415 18.48 9.42 2.72
C TRP A 415 17.46 9.72 3.82
N LEU A 416 17.88 10.25 4.97
CA LEU A 416 16.98 10.55 6.08
C LEU A 416 16.51 12.00 6.05
N SER A 417 15.20 12.20 5.79
CA SER A 417 14.53 13.45 6.14
C SER A 417 14.31 13.54 7.65
N PRO A 418 14.00 14.71 8.21
CA PRO A 418 13.66 14.84 9.63
C PRO A 418 12.58 13.87 10.08
N GLU A 419 11.55 13.65 9.26
CA GLU A 419 10.46 12.72 9.55
C GLU A 419 10.92 11.26 9.61
N LEU A 420 11.81 10.84 8.70
CA LEU A 420 12.40 9.50 8.74
C LEU A 420 13.39 9.33 9.88
N GLN A 421 14.13 10.37 10.22
CA GLN A 421 15.03 10.35 11.38
C GLN A 421 14.24 10.14 12.68
N GLN A 422 13.15 10.89 12.85
CA GLN A 422 12.22 10.69 13.97
C GLN A 422 11.60 9.29 13.98
N LEU A 423 11.25 8.75 12.81
CA LEU A 423 10.62 7.44 12.68
C LEU A 423 11.58 6.27 12.99
N LEU A 424 12.84 6.37 12.57
CA LEU A 424 13.79 5.25 12.61
C LEU A 424 14.78 5.32 13.76
N ILE A 425 15.08 6.54 14.28
CA ILE A 425 16.20 6.75 15.21
C ILE A 425 15.75 7.33 16.55
N GLU A 426 14.83 8.30 16.57
CA GLU A 426 14.38 9.05 17.75
C GLU A 426 13.09 8.46 18.36
#